data_a75b8fa238c844f6630fa31b683c3e28
#
_entry.id   a75b8fa238c844f6630fa31b683c3e28
#
_cell.length_a   1.000
_cell.length_b   1.000
_cell.length_c   1.000
_cell.angle_alpha   90.00
_cell.angle_beta   90.00
_cell.angle_gamma   90.00
#
_symmetry.space_group_name_H-M   'P 1'
#
loop_
_entity.id
_entity.type
_entity.pdbx_description
1 polymer ?
#
loop_
_entity_poly.entity_id
_entity_poly.type
_entity_poly.pdbx_seq_one_letter_code
_entity_poly.pdbx_strand_id
1 'polypeptide(L)'
;MDRPGHYVYLRDDESGDYWSVSWQPVGKPLDQAKYTCRHGMSYSVYECDYSDIFASQKMSVAMDDPVEIWDVRIKNNSDRTRKLSVFSYLEFSFHQIAMDNQNFQMSMYASGSSYEDGIIECDLFYEEFGYQFFTADFTPDSYDCLRDKFIGSYRTEDNPIGVENGHLSGSSELGNNHCGALHKQLVLK
;
A
#
# COMPACT_ATOMS: atom_id res chain seq x y z
N MET A 1 -15.87 -5.72 -7.84
CA MET A 1 -15.02 -6.85 -7.43
C MET A 1 -13.81 -6.24 -6.78
N ASP A 2 -13.59 -6.52 -5.50
CA ASP A 2 -12.39 -6.07 -4.80
C ASP A 2 -11.15 -6.55 -5.54
N ARG A 3 -10.12 -5.73 -5.54
CA ARG A 3 -8.82 -6.03 -6.15
C ARG A 3 -7.78 -6.03 -5.04
N PRO A 4 -7.76 -7.06 -4.17
CA PRO A 4 -6.75 -7.15 -3.14
C PRO A 4 -5.38 -7.16 -3.80
N GLY A 5 -4.46 -6.39 -3.26
CA GLY A 5 -3.13 -6.26 -3.84
C GLY A 5 -2.21 -5.48 -2.94
N HIS A 6 -0.96 -5.44 -3.38
CA HIS A 6 0.12 -4.72 -2.73
C HIS A 6 0.45 -3.49 -3.58
N TYR A 7 0.08 -2.31 -3.11
CA TYR A 7 0.14 -1.11 -3.92
C TYR A 7 1.04 -0.05 -3.30
N VAL A 8 1.75 0.67 -4.16
CA VAL A 8 2.44 1.91 -3.81
C VAL A 8 1.85 3.02 -4.65
N TYR A 9 1.31 4.03 -3.97
CA TYR A 9 0.77 5.23 -4.59
C TYR A 9 1.75 6.38 -4.40
N LEU A 10 1.79 7.23 -5.41
CA LEU A 10 2.48 8.51 -5.38
C LEU A 10 1.46 9.63 -5.58
N ARG A 11 1.61 10.70 -4.83
CA ARG A 11 0.81 11.90 -4.98
C ARG A 11 1.72 13.11 -5.08
N ASP A 12 1.48 13.93 -6.08
CA ASP A 12 2.08 15.25 -6.16
C ASP A 12 1.31 16.20 -5.24
N ASP A 13 1.96 16.67 -4.18
CA ASP A 13 1.32 17.50 -3.16
C ASP A 13 1.02 18.93 -3.64
N GLU A 14 1.64 19.36 -4.75
CA GLU A 14 1.36 20.69 -5.32
C GLU A 14 0.09 20.68 -6.19
N SER A 15 -0.09 19.63 -7.00
CA SER A 15 -1.24 19.51 -7.90
C SER A 15 -2.41 18.72 -7.30
N GLY A 16 -2.12 17.84 -6.33
CA GLY A 16 -3.07 16.85 -5.81
C GLY A 16 -3.27 15.65 -6.73
N ASP A 17 -2.58 15.61 -7.88
CA ASP A 17 -2.64 14.46 -8.78
C ASP A 17 -1.92 13.25 -8.18
N TYR A 18 -2.46 12.04 -8.38
CA TYR A 18 -1.88 10.83 -7.84
C TYR A 18 -1.96 9.66 -8.82
N TRP A 19 -1.06 8.71 -8.67
CA TRP A 19 -0.95 7.50 -9.50
C TRP A 19 -0.37 6.34 -8.70
N SER A 20 -0.40 5.14 -9.24
CA SER A 20 0.28 3.97 -8.67
C SER A 20 1.54 3.61 -9.45
N VAL A 21 2.52 2.99 -8.78
CA VAL A 21 3.77 2.53 -9.42
C VAL A 21 3.50 1.39 -10.40
N SER A 22 2.58 0.48 -10.07
CA SER A 22 1.99 -0.44 -11.03
C SER A 22 0.88 0.26 -11.82
N TRP A 23 0.58 -0.20 -13.05
CA TRP A 23 -0.50 0.41 -13.84
C TRP A 23 -1.87 0.34 -13.13
N GLN A 24 -2.17 -0.77 -12.48
CA GLN A 24 -3.30 -0.86 -11.55
C GLN A 24 -2.81 -0.51 -10.13
N PRO A 25 -3.66 0.03 -9.27
CA PRO A 25 -5.08 0.33 -9.45
C PRO A 25 -5.37 1.68 -10.12
N VAL A 26 -4.47 2.67 -10.02
CA VAL A 26 -4.63 4.00 -10.63
C VAL A 26 -3.93 4.04 -11.98
N GLY A 27 -4.64 3.64 -13.02
CA GLY A 27 -4.11 3.62 -14.38
C GLY A 27 -4.12 5.01 -15.01
N LYS A 28 -2.95 5.64 -15.17
CA LYS A 28 -2.85 6.83 -16.03
C LYS A 28 -2.91 6.43 -17.50
N PRO A 29 -3.41 7.30 -18.39
CA PRO A 29 -3.41 7.05 -19.83
C PRO A 29 -2.01 6.72 -20.36
N LEU A 30 -1.89 5.68 -21.19
CA LEU A 30 -0.60 5.19 -21.69
C LEU A 30 0.10 6.12 -22.69
N ASP A 31 -0.58 7.15 -23.17
CA ASP A 31 -0.02 8.26 -23.94
C ASP A 31 0.64 9.33 -23.04
N GLN A 32 0.35 9.32 -21.74
CA GLN A 32 0.88 10.26 -20.75
C GLN A 32 1.86 9.61 -19.76
N ALA A 33 1.76 8.31 -19.55
CA ALA A 33 2.56 7.56 -18.59
C ALA A 33 3.13 6.28 -19.21
N LYS A 34 4.37 5.96 -18.84
CA LYS A 34 5.01 4.71 -19.24
C LYS A 34 5.06 3.74 -18.08
N TYR A 35 4.53 2.55 -18.29
CA TYR A 35 4.56 1.47 -17.31
C TYR A 35 5.33 0.27 -17.85
N THR A 36 6.09 -0.37 -16.97
CA THR A 36 6.83 -1.60 -17.26
C THR A 36 6.64 -2.58 -16.12
N CYS A 37 6.47 -3.85 -16.45
CA CYS A 37 6.44 -4.94 -15.49
C CYS A 37 7.42 -6.03 -15.95
N ARG A 38 8.27 -6.49 -15.02
CA ARG A 38 9.21 -7.58 -15.26
C ARG A 38 9.13 -8.59 -14.13
N HIS A 39 9.05 -9.86 -14.46
CA HIS A 39 9.06 -10.96 -13.50
C HIS A 39 10.34 -11.77 -13.63
N GLY A 40 11.03 -11.96 -12.51
CA GLY A 40 12.15 -12.90 -12.37
C GLY A 40 11.74 -14.14 -11.57
N MET A 41 12.68 -15.03 -11.31
CA MET A 41 12.40 -16.29 -10.57
C MET A 41 12.02 -16.05 -9.11
N SER A 42 12.47 -14.94 -8.50
CA SER A 42 12.25 -14.64 -7.07
C SER A 42 11.83 -13.18 -6.83
N TYR A 43 11.48 -12.45 -7.88
CA TYR A 43 11.09 -11.05 -7.76
C TYR A 43 10.17 -10.59 -8.89
N SER A 44 9.42 -9.55 -8.61
CA SER A 44 8.68 -8.75 -9.59
C SER A 44 9.10 -7.30 -9.49
N VAL A 45 9.25 -6.62 -10.63
CA VAL A 45 9.57 -5.18 -10.69
C VAL A 45 8.50 -4.48 -11.49
N TYR A 46 7.89 -3.49 -10.88
CA TYR A 46 6.99 -2.55 -11.54
C TYR A 46 7.67 -1.20 -11.65
N GLU A 47 7.53 -0.54 -12.77
CA GLU A 47 8.10 0.78 -13.01
C GLU A 47 7.06 1.68 -13.65
N CYS A 48 7.07 2.94 -13.24
CA CYS A 48 6.24 4.01 -13.77
C CYS A 48 7.09 5.24 -14.05
N ASP A 49 6.88 5.86 -15.21
CA ASP A 49 7.42 7.18 -15.53
C ASP A 49 6.24 8.08 -15.89
N TYR A 50 5.93 9.01 -15.00
CA TYR A 50 4.80 9.93 -15.12
C TYR A 50 5.10 11.27 -14.48
N SER A 51 4.73 12.36 -15.15
CA SER A 51 4.88 13.74 -14.63
C SER A 51 6.32 14.08 -14.21
N ASP A 52 7.33 13.62 -14.99
CA ASP A 52 8.76 13.73 -14.72
C ASP A 52 9.23 13.06 -13.41
N ILE A 53 8.42 12.15 -12.87
CA ILE A 53 8.76 11.29 -11.74
C ILE A 53 8.90 9.86 -12.24
N PHE A 54 10.06 9.28 -12.05
CA PHE A 54 10.27 7.85 -12.20
C PHE A 54 10.13 7.16 -10.86
N ALA A 55 9.37 6.09 -10.83
CA ALA A 55 9.24 5.24 -9.65
C ALA A 55 9.38 3.75 -10.02
N SER A 56 9.98 2.98 -9.15
CA SER A 56 10.04 1.52 -9.25
C SER A 56 9.72 0.86 -7.92
N GLN A 57 9.01 -0.26 -7.97
CA GLN A 57 8.72 -1.14 -6.85
C GLN A 57 9.23 -2.53 -7.20
N LYS A 58 10.25 -3.00 -6.49
CA LYS A 58 10.69 -4.39 -6.58
C LYS A 58 10.15 -5.15 -5.38
N MET A 59 9.41 -6.21 -5.66
CA MET A 59 8.86 -7.10 -4.66
C MET A 59 9.63 -8.42 -4.70
N SER A 60 10.04 -8.91 -3.55
CA SER A 60 10.76 -10.18 -3.40
C SER A 60 10.47 -10.79 -2.03
N VAL A 61 10.56 -12.11 -1.94
CA VAL A 61 10.42 -12.84 -0.68
C VAL A 61 11.80 -13.23 -0.17
N ALA A 62 12.04 -13.07 1.14
CA ALA A 62 13.27 -13.51 1.78
C ALA A 62 13.42 -15.04 1.70
N MET A 63 14.66 -15.55 1.60
CA MET A 63 14.90 -16.99 1.42
C MET A 63 14.61 -17.80 2.68
N ASP A 64 14.93 -17.25 3.84
CA ASP A 64 14.95 -17.99 5.12
C ASP A 64 13.87 -17.48 6.11
N ASP A 65 13.14 -16.41 5.73
CA ASP A 65 12.12 -15.79 6.58
C ASP A 65 10.81 -15.60 5.80
N PRO A 66 9.64 -15.71 6.44
CA PRO A 66 8.35 -15.47 5.81
C PRO A 66 8.06 -13.97 5.65
N VAL A 67 8.96 -13.25 4.99
CA VAL A 67 8.93 -11.81 4.81
C VAL A 67 8.95 -11.45 3.34
N GLU A 68 7.99 -10.64 2.90
CA GLU A 68 8.01 -9.97 1.62
C GLU A 68 8.65 -8.58 1.75
N ILE A 69 9.56 -8.27 0.84
CA ILE A 69 10.34 -7.02 0.84
C ILE A 69 9.95 -6.20 -0.38
N TRP A 70 9.60 -4.94 -0.17
CA TRP A 70 9.34 -3.96 -1.22
C TRP A 70 10.46 -2.92 -1.24
N ASP A 71 11.34 -3.00 -2.25
CA ASP A 71 12.35 -1.94 -2.53
C ASP A 71 11.70 -0.92 -3.46
N VAL A 72 11.37 0.25 -2.92
CA VAL A 72 10.72 1.35 -3.64
C VAL A 72 11.74 2.45 -3.90
N ARG A 73 11.91 2.82 -5.17
CA ARG A 73 12.83 3.89 -5.60
C ARG A 73 12.06 4.94 -6.35
N ILE A 74 12.29 6.20 -5.98
CA ILE A 74 11.63 7.35 -6.59
C ILE A 74 12.69 8.34 -7.01
N LYS A 75 12.60 8.82 -8.25
CA LYS A 75 13.54 9.78 -8.82
C LYS A 75 12.79 10.94 -9.45
N ASN A 76 13.16 12.15 -9.08
CA ASN A 76 12.75 13.37 -9.75
C ASN A 76 13.61 13.57 -10.99
N ASN A 77 12.99 13.55 -12.16
CA ASN A 77 13.64 13.81 -13.45
C ASN A 77 13.39 15.25 -13.94
N SER A 78 12.61 16.05 -13.20
CA SER A 78 12.39 17.46 -13.52
C SER A 78 13.55 18.34 -13.02
N ASP A 79 13.59 19.56 -13.47
CA ASP A 79 14.57 20.59 -13.08
C ASP A 79 14.16 21.40 -11.83
N ARG A 80 13.06 21.01 -11.19
CA ARG A 80 12.50 21.69 -10.00
C ARG A 80 12.37 20.73 -8.81
N THR A 81 12.41 21.28 -7.62
CA THR A 81 12.09 20.53 -6.40
C THR A 81 10.61 20.09 -6.44
N ARG A 82 10.36 18.82 -6.12
CA ARG A 82 9.02 18.23 -6.05
C ARG A 82 8.70 17.79 -4.62
N LYS A 83 7.48 18.05 -4.21
CA LYS A 83 6.92 17.51 -2.94
C LYS A 83 5.96 16.39 -3.29
N LEU A 84 6.26 15.22 -2.81
CA LEU A 84 5.49 14.01 -3.07
C LEU A 84 5.09 13.35 -1.77
N SER A 85 3.90 12.81 -1.73
CA SER A 85 3.47 11.84 -0.71
C SER A 85 3.49 10.43 -1.30
N VAL A 86 4.08 9.49 -0.56
CA VAL A 86 4.13 8.07 -0.90
C VAL A 86 3.24 7.32 0.07
N PHE A 87 2.37 6.47 -0.47
CA PHE A 87 1.50 5.61 0.33
C PHE A 87 1.75 4.16 -0.07
N SER A 88 2.02 3.32 0.90
CA SER A 88 1.99 1.88 0.71
C SER A 88 0.67 1.32 1.22
N TYR A 89 0.17 0.25 0.60
CA TYR A 89 -1.09 -0.37 0.96
C TYR A 89 -1.06 -1.86 0.71
N LEU A 90 -1.57 -2.61 1.68
CA LEU A 90 -1.89 -4.04 1.55
C LEU A 90 -3.12 -4.39 2.37
N GLU A 91 -3.78 -5.49 2.01
CA GLU A 91 -4.84 -6.11 2.82
C GLU A 91 -4.30 -7.40 3.44
N PHE A 92 -4.54 -7.58 4.74
CA PHE A 92 -4.12 -8.78 5.45
C PHE A 92 -5.03 -9.96 5.13
N SER A 93 -4.44 -11.15 4.91
CA SER A 93 -5.16 -12.42 4.76
C SER A 93 -4.46 -13.47 5.60
N PHE A 94 -5.23 -14.18 6.43
CA PHE A 94 -4.71 -15.17 7.38
C PHE A 94 -4.95 -16.60 6.93
N HIS A 95 -5.87 -16.80 5.99
CA HIS A 95 -6.29 -18.12 5.51
C HIS A 95 -6.08 -18.30 4.02
N GLN A 96 -6.51 -19.46 3.57
CA GLN A 96 -6.70 -19.65 2.14
C GLN A 96 -7.77 -18.67 1.64
N ILE A 97 -7.48 -18.00 0.55
CA ILE A 97 -8.36 -16.99 -0.06
C ILE A 97 -9.79 -17.51 -0.30
N ALA A 98 -9.96 -18.82 -0.49
CA ALA A 98 -11.27 -19.46 -0.61
C ALA A 98 -12.06 -19.43 0.70
N MET A 99 -11.39 -19.55 1.85
CA MET A 99 -12.01 -19.49 3.18
C MET A 99 -12.42 -18.05 3.51
N ASP A 100 -11.53 -17.10 3.27
CA ASP A 100 -11.80 -15.68 3.47
C ASP A 100 -12.98 -15.21 2.61
N ASN A 101 -13.07 -15.64 1.38
CA ASN A 101 -14.20 -15.33 0.49
C ASN A 101 -15.53 -15.98 0.92
N GLN A 102 -15.48 -17.15 1.58
CA GLN A 102 -16.69 -17.82 2.06
C GLN A 102 -17.18 -17.30 3.41
N ASN A 103 -16.27 -16.88 4.26
CA ASN A 103 -16.59 -16.46 5.62
C ASN A 103 -15.77 -15.24 6.07
N PHE A 104 -15.77 -14.18 5.26
CA PHE A 104 -15.07 -12.93 5.57
C PHE A 104 -15.48 -12.32 6.92
N GLN A 105 -16.66 -12.65 7.43
CA GLN A 105 -17.14 -12.17 8.74
C GLN A 105 -16.26 -12.68 9.88
N MET A 106 -15.73 -13.90 9.80
CA MET A 106 -14.83 -14.41 10.84
C MET A 106 -13.52 -13.62 10.86
N SER A 107 -12.91 -13.39 9.72
CA SER A 107 -11.68 -12.58 9.61
C SER A 107 -11.92 -11.14 10.07
N MET A 108 -13.06 -10.54 9.72
CA MET A 108 -13.41 -9.18 10.13
C MET A 108 -13.68 -9.02 11.62
N TYR A 109 -14.41 -9.95 12.25
CA TYR A 109 -14.86 -9.78 13.64
C TYR A 109 -13.93 -10.42 14.66
N ALA A 110 -13.09 -11.37 14.25
CA ALA A 110 -12.17 -12.07 15.13
C ALA A 110 -10.72 -11.62 14.96
N SER A 111 -10.51 -10.42 14.44
CA SER A 111 -9.20 -9.83 14.20
C SER A 111 -9.06 -8.45 14.82
N GLY A 112 -7.84 -8.01 14.99
CA GLY A 112 -7.51 -6.67 15.48
C GLY A 112 -6.27 -6.14 14.80
N SER A 113 -6.17 -4.83 14.70
CA SER A 113 -4.97 -4.18 14.23
C SER A 113 -4.51 -3.08 15.17
N SER A 114 -3.22 -2.93 15.29
CA SER A 114 -2.57 -1.90 16.09
C SER A 114 -1.40 -1.26 15.33
N TYR A 115 -1.01 -0.09 15.76
CA TYR A 115 0.18 0.59 15.27
C TYR A 115 1.03 1.03 16.46
N GLU A 116 2.27 0.60 16.49
CA GLU A 116 3.26 1.00 17.49
C GLU A 116 4.64 1.12 16.83
N ASP A 117 5.35 2.19 17.11
CA ASP A 117 6.75 2.44 16.68
C ASP A 117 7.03 2.19 15.18
N GLY A 118 6.09 2.53 14.30
CA GLY A 118 6.24 2.37 12.85
C GLY A 118 5.82 1.00 12.32
N ILE A 119 5.30 0.12 13.19
CA ILE A 119 4.86 -1.22 12.86
C ILE A 119 3.33 -1.28 12.94
N ILE A 120 2.69 -1.72 11.88
CA ILE A 120 1.29 -2.16 11.91
C ILE A 120 1.30 -3.66 12.17
N GLU A 121 0.64 -4.08 13.23
CA GLU A 121 0.37 -5.49 13.52
C GLU A 121 -1.10 -5.80 13.26
N CYS A 122 -1.36 -6.96 12.70
CA CYS A 122 -2.70 -7.51 12.55
C CYS A 122 -2.74 -8.90 13.13
N ASP A 123 -3.67 -9.14 14.03
CA ASP A 123 -3.84 -10.37 14.80
C ASP A 123 -5.19 -11.03 14.52
N LEU A 124 -5.21 -12.35 14.44
CA LEU A 124 -6.40 -13.17 14.28
C LEU A 124 -6.61 -14.00 15.53
N PHE A 125 -7.61 -13.65 16.33
CA PHE A 125 -7.79 -14.13 17.72
C PHE A 125 -8.13 -15.62 17.88
N TYR A 126 -8.50 -16.31 16.82
CA TYR A 126 -8.86 -17.73 16.88
C TYR A 126 -7.80 -18.67 16.27
N GLU A 127 -6.69 -18.11 15.79
CA GLU A 127 -5.60 -18.89 15.20
C GLU A 127 -4.33 -18.76 16.04
N GLU A 128 -3.63 -19.88 16.26
CA GLU A 128 -2.40 -19.92 17.05
C GLU A 128 -1.25 -19.15 16.39
N PHE A 129 -1.30 -18.95 15.04
CA PHE A 129 -0.28 -18.27 14.25
C PHE A 129 -0.85 -17.09 13.46
N GLY A 130 -1.81 -16.40 14.04
CA GLY A 130 -2.57 -15.34 13.38
C GLY A 130 -1.91 -13.96 13.36
N TYR A 131 -0.58 -13.84 13.48
CA TYR A 131 0.09 -12.55 13.46
C TYR A 131 0.68 -12.24 12.09
N GLN A 132 0.39 -11.05 11.61
CA GLN A 132 1.07 -10.46 10.46
C GLN A 132 1.50 -9.03 10.81
N PHE A 133 2.57 -8.55 10.21
CA PHE A 133 3.03 -7.19 10.43
C PHE A 133 3.38 -6.51 9.10
N PHE A 134 3.29 -5.18 9.11
CA PHE A 134 3.70 -4.32 8.02
C PHE A 134 4.48 -3.13 8.57
N THR A 135 5.65 -2.89 8.03
CA THR A 135 6.56 -1.82 8.48
C THR A 135 7.39 -1.27 7.32
N ALA A 136 8.11 -0.19 7.57
CA ALA A 136 9.03 0.42 6.62
C ALA A 136 10.35 0.81 7.32
N ASP A 137 11.41 1.01 6.54
CA ASP A 137 12.72 1.48 7.00
C ASP A 137 12.78 2.99 7.31
N PHE A 138 11.62 3.65 7.32
CA PHE A 138 11.45 5.05 7.70
C PHE A 138 10.34 5.21 8.75
N THR A 139 10.36 6.30 9.50
CA THR A 139 9.24 6.67 10.36
C THR A 139 8.10 7.24 9.51
N PRO A 140 6.92 6.59 9.50
CA PRO A 140 5.74 7.10 8.79
C PRO A 140 5.27 8.44 9.35
N ASP A 141 4.78 9.31 8.49
CA ASP A 141 4.15 10.58 8.89
C ASP A 141 2.67 10.38 9.28
N SER A 142 2.03 9.35 8.73
CA SER A 142 0.70 8.88 9.13
C SER A 142 0.48 7.43 8.69
N TYR A 143 -0.56 6.80 9.23
CA TYR A 143 -0.89 5.40 8.97
C TYR A 143 -2.41 5.17 9.00
N ASP A 144 -2.86 4.06 8.42
CA ASP A 144 -4.18 3.48 8.61
C ASP A 144 -4.09 1.95 8.71
N CYS A 145 -4.81 1.39 9.66
CA CYS A 145 -4.95 -0.05 9.83
C CYS A 145 -6.33 -0.56 9.35
N LEU A 146 -7.22 0.34 8.95
CA LEU A 146 -8.57 0.01 8.51
C LEU A 146 -8.78 0.38 7.05
N ARG A 147 -9.23 -0.61 6.27
CA ARG A 147 -9.51 -0.46 4.83
C ARG A 147 -10.50 0.68 4.56
N ASP A 148 -11.59 0.75 5.34
CA ASP A 148 -12.62 1.77 5.14
C ASP A 148 -12.12 3.20 5.40
N LYS A 149 -11.07 3.36 6.19
CA LYS A 149 -10.44 4.67 6.42
C LYS A 149 -9.49 5.04 5.29
N PHE A 150 -8.72 4.07 4.79
CA PHE A 150 -7.81 4.29 3.67
C PHE A 150 -8.56 4.44 2.35
N ILE A 151 -9.44 3.49 2.02
CA ILE A 151 -10.19 3.48 0.75
C ILE A 151 -11.34 4.48 0.79
N GLY A 152 -12.14 4.48 1.85
CA GLY A 152 -13.36 5.29 1.96
C GLY A 152 -14.62 4.54 1.53
N SER A 153 -15.77 5.01 2.03
CA SER A 153 -17.08 4.44 1.70
C SER A 153 -17.43 4.67 0.23
N TYR A 154 -17.90 3.62 -0.44
CA TYR A 154 -18.28 3.63 -1.86
C TYR A 154 -17.12 3.96 -2.82
N ARG A 155 -15.88 3.74 -2.40
CA ARG A 155 -14.66 3.90 -3.19
C ARG A 155 -13.97 2.56 -3.39
N THR A 156 -12.98 2.56 -4.26
CA THR A 156 -12.15 1.40 -4.60
C THR A 156 -10.66 1.78 -4.57
N GLU A 157 -9.80 0.83 -4.79
CA GLU A 157 -8.34 1.02 -4.75
C GLU A 157 -7.82 2.00 -5.80
N ASP A 158 -8.60 2.32 -6.82
CA ASP A 158 -8.24 3.32 -7.84
C ASP A 158 -8.49 4.78 -7.42
N ASN A 159 -9.30 4.98 -6.36
CA ASN A 159 -9.62 6.31 -5.85
C ASN A 159 -9.67 6.39 -4.31
N PRO A 160 -8.64 5.91 -3.59
CA PRO A 160 -8.65 5.86 -2.13
C PRO A 160 -8.63 7.26 -1.51
N ILE A 161 -9.49 7.47 -0.50
CA ILE A 161 -9.64 8.77 0.16
C ILE A 161 -8.36 9.20 0.88
N GLY A 162 -7.60 8.27 1.45
CA GLY A 162 -6.34 8.56 2.13
C GLY A 162 -5.31 9.17 1.19
N VAL A 163 -5.19 8.65 -0.03
CA VAL A 163 -4.29 9.22 -1.05
C VAL A 163 -4.79 10.57 -1.56
N GLU A 164 -6.09 10.69 -1.82
CA GLU A 164 -6.70 11.95 -2.27
C GLU A 164 -6.50 13.08 -1.25
N ASN A 165 -6.67 12.79 0.05
CA ASN A 165 -6.45 13.75 1.13
C ASN A 165 -4.97 14.09 1.37
N GLY A 166 -4.03 13.27 0.91
CA GLY A 166 -2.60 13.45 1.14
C GLY A 166 -2.12 13.08 2.55
N HIS A 167 -2.96 12.45 3.36
CA HIS A 167 -2.62 11.95 4.70
C HIS A 167 -3.59 10.86 5.15
N LEU A 168 -3.16 10.03 6.10
CA LEU A 168 -3.94 8.95 6.69
C LEU A 168 -4.51 9.35 8.05
N SER A 169 -5.54 8.65 8.50
CA SER A 169 -6.35 9.04 9.66
C SER A 169 -5.81 8.57 11.02
N GLY A 170 -4.84 7.64 11.03
CA GLY A 170 -4.32 7.04 12.26
C GLY A 170 -5.28 6.00 12.85
N SER A 171 -6.01 5.28 12.02
CA SER A 171 -7.02 4.31 12.45
C SER A 171 -6.41 2.99 12.90
N SER A 172 -6.93 2.45 14.01
CA SER A 172 -6.71 1.08 14.49
C SER A 172 -7.89 0.65 15.35
N GLU A 173 -8.36 -0.58 15.19
CA GLU A 173 -9.53 -1.10 15.90
C GLU A 173 -9.47 -2.62 16.06
N LEU A 174 -10.35 -3.14 16.92
CA LEU A 174 -10.72 -4.55 16.99
C LEU A 174 -11.93 -4.80 16.10
N GLY A 175 -11.89 -5.88 15.33
CA GLY A 175 -12.89 -6.16 14.32
C GLY A 175 -12.77 -5.19 13.14
N ASN A 176 -13.50 -5.42 12.07
CA ASN A 176 -13.42 -4.63 10.84
C ASN A 176 -12.50 -5.21 9.76
N ASN A 177 -12.40 -4.56 8.64
CA ASN A 177 -11.55 -4.99 7.53
C ASN A 177 -10.18 -4.31 7.65
N HIS A 178 -9.14 -5.10 7.95
CA HIS A 178 -7.82 -4.58 8.26
C HIS A 178 -6.95 -4.43 7.01
N CYS A 179 -6.15 -3.36 7.01
CA CYS A 179 -5.12 -3.12 6.01
C CYS A 179 -3.83 -2.63 6.68
N GLY A 180 -2.74 -2.71 5.94
CA GLY A 180 -1.50 -2.01 6.27
C GLY A 180 -1.32 -0.84 5.32
N ALA A 181 -1.44 0.39 5.82
CA ALA A 181 -1.19 1.58 5.04
C ALA A 181 -0.24 2.52 5.78
N LEU A 182 0.87 2.86 5.15
CA LEU A 182 1.87 3.80 5.67
C LEU A 182 2.05 4.95 4.68
N HIS A 183 2.23 6.14 5.21
CA HIS A 183 2.43 7.36 4.43
C HIS A 183 3.74 8.04 4.79
N LYS A 184 4.44 8.54 3.77
CA LYS A 184 5.65 9.36 3.92
C LYS A 184 5.66 10.50 2.93
N GLN A 185 5.88 11.72 3.43
CA GLN A 185 6.12 12.89 2.60
C GLN A 185 7.60 13.00 2.25
N LEU A 186 7.89 13.28 0.99
CA LEU A 186 9.23 13.40 0.43
C LEU A 186 9.41 14.76 -0.24
N VAL A 187 10.61 15.31 -0.13
CA VAL A 187 11.06 16.50 -0.89
C VAL A 187 12.23 16.07 -1.78
N LEU A 188 11.97 15.96 -3.08
CA LEU A 188 12.95 15.54 -4.07
C LEU A 188 13.49 16.74 -4.82
N LYS A 189 14.81 16.87 -4.85
CA LYS A 189 15.53 17.93 -5.59
C LYS A 189 15.83 17.49 -7.01
#